data_6d7ae2df468e7dbe86f515617a53111a
#
_entry.id   6d7ae2df468e7dbe86f515617a53111a
#
_cell.length_a   1.000
_cell.length_b   1.000
_cell.length_c   1.000
_cell.angle_alpha   90.00
_cell.angle_beta   90.00
_cell.angle_gamma   90.00
#
_symmetry.space_group_name_H-M   'P 1'
#
loop_
_entity.id
_entity.type
_entity.pdbx_description
1 polymer ?
#
loop_
_entity_poly.entity_id
_entity_poly.type
_entity_poly.pdbx_seq_one_letter_code
_entity_poly.pdbx_strand_id
1 'polypeptide(L)'
;MATSMYEVVEVELLDGSTISMKPLKISLLRDFMKEFQKISDPKISEDNIKSMDLLLNCAVIAMKQYNAELATKEQLEDIMDLPTVYKVIEVAAGIQLNDPNALAAALVGTN
;
A
#
# COMPACT_ATOMS: atom_id res chain seq x y z
N MET A 1 18.93 -2.12 24.32
CA MET A 1 18.97 -2.11 22.96
C MET A 1 17.73 -1.49 22.39
N ALA A 2 17.93 -0.78 21.49
CA ALA A 2 16.79 -0.22 20.88
C ALA A 2 15.97 -1.33 20.29
N THR A 3 14.80 -1.45 20.77
CA THR A 3 13.86 -2.34 20.17
C THR A 3 13.49 -1.78 18.83
N SER A 4 13.45 -2.62 17.85
CA SER A 4 12.94 -2.19 16.57
C SER A 4 11.51 -1.69 16.77
N MET A 5 11.24 -0.50 16.27
CA MET A 5 9.89 0.06 16.35
C MET A 5 8.98 -0.58 15.34
N TYR A 6 9.55 -1.30 14.38
CA TYR A 6 8.79 -1.89 13.31
C TYR A 6 9.11 -3.36 13.19
N GLU A 7 8.10 -4.15 12.91
CA GLU A 7 8.32 -5.51 12.50
C GLU A 7 8.50 -5.51 10.99
N VAL A 8 9.50 -6.25 10.53
CA VAL A 8 9.66 -6.50 9.10
C VAL A 8 8.68 -7.60 8.72
N VAL A 9 7.83 -7.33 7.76
CA VAL A 9 6.84 -8.29 7.28
C VAL A 9 7.27 -8.78 5.92
N GLU A 10 7.37 -10.10 5.77
CA GLU A 10 7.71 -10.67 4.48
C GLU A 10 6.45 -11.07 3.74
N VAL A 11 6.35 -10.67 2.48
CA VAL A 11 5.20 -10.97 1.65
C VAL A 11 5.69 -11.69 0.40
N GLU A 12 5.08 -12.83 0.15
CA GLU A 12 5.40 -13.62 -1.04
C GLU A 12 4.57 -13.11 -2.21
N LEU A 13 5.23 -12.93 -3.35
CA LEU A 13 4.58 -12.50 -4.57
C LEU A 13 4.22 -13.69 -5.43
N LEU A 14 3.40 -13.46 -6.44
CA LEU A 14 2.90 -14.57 -7.26
C LEU A 14 3.98 -15.26 -8.06
N ASP A 15 5.09 -14.58 -8.32
CA ASP A 15 6.22 -15.18 -9.04
C ASP A 15 7.15 -15.96 -8.12
N GLY A 16 6.80 -16.10 -6.85
CA GLY A 16 7.60 -16.82 -5.88
C GLY A 16 8.65 -16.00 -5.16
N SER A 17 8.86 -14.76 -5.58
CA SER A 17 9.79 -13.90 -4.89
C SER A 17 9.15 -13.36 -3.60
N THR A 18 9.98 -12.84 -2.71
CA THR A 18 9.53 -12.33 -1.42
C THR A 18 10.07 -10.92 -1.24
N ILE A 19 9.23 -10.04 -0.70
CA ILE A 19 9.67 -8.70 -0.35
C ILE A 19 9.58 -8.53 1.16
N SER A 20 10.56 -7.80 1.72
CA SER A 20 10.57 -7.46 3.13
C SER A 20 10.03 -6.05 3.27
N MET A 21 9.00 -5.89 4.06
CA MET A 21 8.27 -4.64 4.15
C MET A 21 8.26 -4.09 5.57
N LYS A 22 8.28 -2.78 5.66
CA LYS A 22 8.09 -2.05 6.91
C LYS A 22 7.44 -0.72 6.56
N PRO A 23 6.90 0.03 7.55
CA PRO A 23 6.24 1.30 7.24
C PRO A 23 7.13 2.24 6.43
N LEU A 24 6.51 3.04 5.59
CA LEU A 24 7.23 3.94 4.70
C LEU A 24 7.86 5.10 5.48
N LYS A 25 9.04 5.53 5.01
CA LYS A 25 9.61 6.78 5.51
C LYS A 25 8.67 7.94 5.15
N ILE A 26 8.79 9.03 5.88
CA ILE A 26 7.83 10.13 5.77
C ILE A 26 7.72 10.69 4.36
N SER A 27 8.86 10.83 3.67
CA SER A 27 8.82 11.40 2.32
C SER A 27 7.99 10.56 1.35
N LEU A 28 8.09 9.23 1.43
CA LEU A 28 7.28 8.35 0.60
C LEU A 28 5.87 8.22 1.14
N LEU A 29 5.71 8.26 2.45
CA LEU A 29 4.37 8.19 3.05
C LEU A 29 3.51 9.35 2.61
N ARG A 30 4.08 10.54 2.47
CA ARG A 30 3.31 11.69 1.98
C ARG A 30 2.78 11.45 0.58
N ASP A 31 3.63 10.94 -0.31
CA ASP A 31 3.20 10.65 -1.68
C ASP A 31 2.15 9.55 -1.69
N PHE A 32 2.36 8.52 -0.87
CA PHE A 32 1.44 7.42 -0.74
C PHE A 32 0.06 7.91 -0.28
N MET A 33 0.03 8.74 0.77
CA MET A 33 -1.24 9.22 1.31
C MET A 33 -1.97 10.14 0.32
N LYS A 34 -1.24 10.95 -0.43
CA LYS A 34 -1.86 11.77 -1.46
C LYS A 34 -2.59 10.92 -2.49
N GLU A 35 -1.97 9.81 -2.87
CA GLU A 35 -2.61 8.92 -3.83
C GLU A 35 -3.77 8.17 -3.18
N PHE A 36 -3.55 7.65 -1.98
CA PHE A 36 -4.56 6.84 -1.30
C PHE A 36 -5.83 7.64 -0.99
N GLN A 37 -5.69 8.92 -0.70
CA GLN A 37 -6.85 9.76 -0.37
C GLN A 37 -7.84 9.87 -1.53
N LYS A 38 -7.39 9.64 -2.75
CA LYS A 38 -8.29 9.68 -3.91
C LYS A 38 -9.38 8.62 -3.85
N ILE A 39 -9.22 7.59 -3.00
CA ILE A 39 -10.23 6.56 -2.86
C ILE A 39 -11.54 7.11 -2.28
N SER A 40 -11.50 8.28 -1.63
CA SER A 40 -12.71 8.90 -1.11
C SER A 40 -13.55 9.58 -2.19
N ASP A 41 -13.01 9.75 -3.39
CA ASP A 41 -13.75 10.31 -4.52
C ASP A 41 -14.72 9.24 -5.04
N PRO A 42 -16.05 9.52 -5.04
CA PRO A 42 -17.01 8.53 -5.52
C PRO A 42 -16.75 8.07 -6.95
N LYS A 43 -16.20 8.93 -7.79
CA LYS A 43 -15.88 8.54 -9.16
C LYS A 43 -14.86 7.42 -9.22
N ILE A 44 -14.03 7.28 -8.18
CA ILE A 44 -13.05 6.23 -8.08
C ILE A 44 -13.58 5.07 -7.27
N SER A 45 -14.12 5.35 -6.08
CA SER A 45 -14.52 4.29 -5.15
C SER A 45 -15.69 3.46 -5.68
N GLU A 46 -16.53 4.04 -6.54
CA GLU A 46 -17.67 3.33 -7.11
C GLU A 46 -17.30 2.60 -8.40
N ASP A 47 -16.08 2.78 -8.90
CA ASP A 47 -15.61 2.10 -10.11
C ASP A 47 -14.54 1.11 -9.71
N ASN A 48 -14.85 -0.19 -9.85
CA ASN A 48 -13.95 -1.25 -9.40
C ASN A 48 -12.60 -1.21 -10.10
N ILE A 49 -12.59 -0.87 -11.40
CA ILE A 49 -11.34 -0.84 -12.14
C ILE A 49 -10.49 0.36 -11.70
N LYS A 50 -11.12 1.51 -11.53
CA LYS A 50 -10.39 2.69 -11.07
C LYS A 50 -9.88 2.51 -9.64
N SER A 51 -10.67 1.85 -8.79
CA SER A 51 -10.23 1.54 -7.42
C SER A 51 -9.00 0.64 -7.43
N MET A 52 -9.02 -0.41 -8.25
CA MET A 52 -7.87 -1.30 -8.34
C MET A 52 -6.64 -0.59 -8.87
N ASP A 53 -6.81 0.28 -9.88
CA ASP A 53 -5.70 1.06 -10.41
C ASP A 53 -5.12 1.97 -9.34
N LEU A 54 -5.99 2.60 -8.53
CA LEU A 54 -5.53 3.46 -7.47
C LEU A 54 -4.72 2.69 -6.43
N LEU A 55 -5.23 1.55 -6.01
CA LEU A 55 -4.52 0.72 -5.04
C LEU A 55 -3.20 0.23 -5.59
N LEU A 56 -3.16 -0.12 -6.86
CA LEU A 56 -1.93 -0.54 -7.50
C LEU A 56 -0.93 0.63 -7.57
N ASN A 57 -1.39 1.84 -7.85
CA ASN A 57 -0.53 3.02 -7.82
C ASN A 57 0.07 3.23 -6.44
N CYS A 58 -0.71 3.01 -5.38
CA CYS A 58 -0.20 3.09 -4.02
C CYS A 58 0.89 2.05 -3.78
N ALA A 59 0.69 0.84 -4.29
CA ALA A 59 1.69 -0.21 -4.16
C ALA A 59 2.98 0.17 -4.91
N VAL A 60 2.85 0.79 -6.09
CA VAL A 60 4.02 1.26 -6.83
C VAL A 60 4.83 2.25 -5.99
N ILE A 61 4.15 3.19 -5.34
CA ILE A 61 4.83 4.17 -4.50
C ILE A 61 5.56 3.46 -3.35
N ALA A 62 4.89 2.51 -2.72
CA ALA A 62 5.49 1.75 -1.62
C ALA A 62 6.71 0.96 -2.07
N MET A 63 6.63 0.36 -3.25
CA MET A 63 7.74 -0.45 -3.75
C MET A 63 9.00 0.35 -4.00
N LYS A 64 8.91 1.66 -4.11
CA LYS A 64 10.11 2.50 -4.22
C LYS A 64 11.01 2.33 -3.00
N GLN A 65 10.43 1.99 -1.85
CA GLN A 65 11.21 1.74 -0.64
C GLN A 65 11.59 0.28 -0.49
N TYR A 66 10.68 -0.63 -0.84
CA TYR A 66 10.87 -2.06 -0.61
C TYR A 66 11.74 -2.71 -1.68
N ASN A 67 11.45 -2.40 -2.94
CA ASN A 67 12.19 -2.96 -4.08
C ASN A 67 11.92 -2.06 -5.29
N ALA A 68 12.83 -1.11 -5.51
CA ALA A 68 12.64 -0.11 -6.56
C ALA A 68 12.59 -0.73 -7.96
N GLU A 69 13.18 -1.90 -8.14
CA GLU A 69 13.16 -2.57 -9.43
C GLU A 69 11.76 -3.05 -9.81
N LEU A 70 10.89 -3.25 -8.80
CA LEU A 70 9.52 -3.67 -9.03
C LEU A 70 8.54 -2.51 -8.99
N ALA A 71 9.02 -1.27 -8.89
CA ALA A 71 8.16 -0.11 -8.69
C ALA A 71 7.57 0.38 -10.01
N THR A 72 6.98 -0.50 -10.79
CA THR A 72 6.24 -0.15 -11.99
C THR A 72 4.91 -0.88 -11.97
N LYS A 73 3.91 -0.22 -12.53
CA LYS A 73 2.57 -0.77 -12.57
C LYS A 73 2.52 -2.07 -13.37
N GLU A 74 3.22 -2.10 -14.50
CA GLU A 74 3.22 -3.28 -15.36
C GLU A 74 3.76 -4.51 -14.66
N GLN A 75 4.83 -4.34 -13.88
CA GLN A 75 5.41 -5.46 -13.16
C GLN A 75 4.51 -5.93 -12.03
N LEU A 76 3.94 -5.00 -11.28
CA LEU A 76 3.12 -5.37 -10.13
C LEU A 76 1.81 -6.02 -10.54
N GLU A 77 1.25 -5.63 -11.68
CA GLU A 77 0.01 -6.24 -12.16
C GLU A 77 0.15 -7.75 -12.35
N ASP A 78 1.33 -8.21 -12.69
CA ASP A 78 1.54 -9.62 -13.00
C ASP A 78 1.94 -10.45 -11.79
N ILE A 79 2.45 -9.81 -10.74
CA ILE A 79 3.01 -10.54 -9.61
C ILE A 79 2.28 -10.30 -8.29
N MET A 80 1.24 -9.45 -8.30
CA MET A 80 0.43 -9.19 -7.11
C MET A 80 -1.03 -9.46 -7.39
N ASP A 81 -1.67 -10.17 -6.48
CA ASP A 81 -3.13 -10.24 -6.47
C ASP A 81 -3.65 -9.17 -5.51
N LEU A 82 -4.96 -9.03 -5.44
CA LEU A 82 -5.56 -7.97 -4.64
C LEU A 82 -5.24 -8.11 -3.14
N PRO A 83 -5.30 -9.32 -2.54
CA PRO A 83 -4.89 -9.46 -1.15
C PRO A 83 -3.43 -9.03 -0.91
N THR A 84 -2.54 -9.30 -1.86
CA THR A 84 -1.15 -8.88 -1.74
C THR A 84 -1.03 -7.37 -1.77
N VAL A 85 -1.78 -6.72 -2.67
CA VAL A 85 -1.79 -5.25 -2.74
C VAL A 85 -2.29 -4.67 -1.42
N TYR A 86 -3.36 -5.22 -0.86
CA TYR A 86 -3.86 -4.77 0.44
C TYR A 86 -2.80 -4.93 1.53
N LYS A 87 -2.09 -6.04 1.53
CA LYS A 87 -1.04 -6.27 2.52
C LYS A 87 0.06 -5.23 2.41
N VAL A 88 0.48 -4.93 1.18
CA VAL A 88 1.49 -3.90 0.94
C VAL A 88 1.02 -2.55 1.48
N ILE A 89 -0.24 -2.20 1.22
CA ILE A 89 -0.81 -0.92 1.67
C ILE A 89 -0.87 -0.88 3.19
N GLU A 90 -1.31 -1.96 3.83
CA GLU A 90 -1.39 -2.02 5.29
C GLU A 90 -0.04 -1.76 5.93
N VAL A 91 0.99 -2.45 5.44
CA VAL A 91 2.31 -2.30 6.03
C VAL A 91 2.89 -0.93 5.71
N ALA A 92 2.72 -0.47 4.48
CA ALA A 92 3.27 0.81 4.05
C ALA A 92 2.72 1.97 4.89
N ALA A 93 1.43 1.96 5.13
CA ALA A 93 0.77 3.03 5.87
C ALA A 93 0.75 2.81 7.37
N GLY A 94 1.06 1.59 7.82
CA GLY A 94 0.98 1.25 9.24
C GLY A 94 -0.45 1.13 9.73
N ILE A 95 -1.38 0.76 8.85
CA ILE A 95 -2.79 0.61 9.20
C ILE A 95 -3.25 -0.82 8.89
N GLN A 96 -4.46 -1.13 9.34
CA GLN A 96 -5.09 -2.41 9.01
C GLN A 96 -6.36 -2.13 8.22
N LEU A 97 -6.40 -2.63 6.99
CA LEU A 97 -7.55 -2.37 6.11
C LEU A 97 -8.79 -3.13 6.51
N ASN A 98 -8.63 -4.19 7.31
CA ASN A 98 -9.78 -4.93 7.82
C ASN A 98 -10.37 -4.29 9.07
N ASP A 99 -9.82 -3.17 9.54
CA ASP A 99 -10.36 -2.42 10.66
C ASP A 99 -11.09 -1.20 10.09
N PRO A 100 -12.44 -1.17 10.17
CA PRO A 100 -13.19 -0.05 9.59
C PRO A 100 -12.81 1.30 10.18
N ASN A 101 -12.48 1.34 11.47
CA ASN A 101 -12.12 2.60 12.10
C ASN A 101 -10.78 3.10 11.61
N ALA A 102 -9.81 2.21 11.45
CA ALA A 102 -8.50 2.60 10.94
C ALA A 102 -8.62 3.08 9.50
N LEU A 103 -9.40 2.38 8.69
CA LEU A 103 -9.60 2.77 7.30
C LEU A 103 -10.29 4.12 7.19
N ALA A 104 -11.33 4.33 8.00
CA ALA A 104 -12.05 5.59 8.00
C ALA A 104 -11.14 6.74 8.40
N ALA A 105 -10.32 6.55 9.44
CA ALA A 105 -9.38 7.57 9.86
C ALA A 105 -8.37 7.88 8.77
N ALA A 106 -7.89 6.86 8.06
CA ALA A 106 -6.94 7.07 6.99
C ALA A 106 -7.55 7.83 5.82
N LEU A 107 -8.82 7.51 5.48
CA LEU A 107 -9.48 8.13 4.34
C LEU A 107 -9.90 9.56 4.59
N VAL A 108 -10.42 9.84 5.79
CA VAL A 108 -10.91 11.19 6.09
C VAL A 108 -9.87 12.09 6.73
N GLY A 109 -8.81 11.54 7.21
CA GLY A 109 -7.72 12.33 7.77
C GLY A 109 -8.03 12.95 9.10
N THR A 110 -9.07 12.51 9.77
CA THR A 110 -9.33 13.07 11.01
C THR A 110 -9.77 12.24 12.02
N ASN A 111 -10.19 12.76 12.46
CA ASN A 111 -10.50 12.78 13.18
C ASN A 111 -11.09 12.89 14.00
#